data_56451b3ab737c332595b0f3d4cf4680a
#
_entry.id   56451b3ab737c332595b0f3d4cf4680a
#
_cell.length_a   1.000
_cell.length_b   1.000
_cell.length_c   1.000
_cell.angle_alpha   90.00
_cell.angle_beta   90.00
_cell.angle_gamma   90.00
#
_symmetry.space_group_name_H-M   'P 1'
#
loop_
_entity.id
_entity.type
_entity.pdbx_description
1 polymer ?
#
loop_
_entity_poly.entity_id
_entity_poly.type
_entity_poly.pdbx_seq_one_letter_code
_entity_poly.pdbx_strand_id
1 'polypeptide(L)'
;MKYKLIFLDTETTGLEKEDRIVQLAYLHDGVWVDEMYKAELPIKIEAMAVTHITNKMVEDKPVFVNSKIYCELKEMFQNTNAIVIAHNSPFDVGMLER
;
A
#
# COMPACT_ATOMS: atom_id res chain seq x y z
N MET A 1 17.06 12.16 -19.15
CA MET A 1 16.56 11.90 -17.78
C MET A 1 15.68 10.65 -17.80
N LYS A 2 15.98 9.70 -16.95
CA LYS A 2 15.17 8.48 -16.85
C LYS A 2 14.11 8.62 -15.78
N TYR A 3 12.88 8.21 -16.12
CA TYR A 3 11.80 8.13 -15.14
C TYR A 3 11.82 6.76 -14.47
N LYS A 4 11.49 6.72 -13.19
CA LYS A 4 11.28 5.48 -12.45
C LYS A 4 9.80 5.15 -12.49
N LEU A 5 9.47 4.03 -13.13
CA LEU A 5 8.08 3.56 -13.19
C LEU A 5 7.83 2.63 -12.01
N ILE A 6 6.81 2.95 -11.23
CA ILE A 6 6.40 2.16 -10.07
C ILE A 6 4.96 1.72 -10.28
N PHE A 7 4.76 0.43 -10.53
CA PHE A 7 3.42 -0.15 -10.62
C PHE A 7 2.99 -0.52 -9.20
N LEU A 8 1.88 0.02 -8.76
CA LEU A 8 1.45 -0.03 -7.36
C LEU A 8 0.03 -0.52 -7.23
N ASP A 9 -0.22 -1.38 -6.25
CA ASP A 9 -1.56 -1.81 -5.87
C ASP A 9 -1.64 -1.89 -4.35
N THR A 10 -2.75 -1.41 -3.78
CA THR A 10 -2.97 -1.44 -2.34
C THR A 10 -4.31 -2.09 -2.01
N GLU A 11 -4.33 -2.78 -0.86
CA GLU A 11 -5.56 -3.24 -0.23
C GLU A 11 -5.66 -2.57 1.14
N THR A 12 -6.85 -2.18 1.54
CA THR A 12 -7.05 -1.32 2.71
C THR A 12 -8.16 -1.86 3.61
N THR A 13 -8.30 -1.23 4.80
CA THR A 13 -9.39 -1.57 5.72
C THR A 13 -10.75 -1.10 5.21
N GLY A 14 -10.79 -0.21 4.23
CA GLY A 14 -12.00 0.33 3.63
C GLY A 14 -11.68 1.49 2.70
N LEU A 15 -12.69 2.22 2.27
CA LEU A 15 -12.53 3.29 1.28
C LEU A 15 -12.60 4.69 1.88
N GLU A 16 -12.78 4.79 3.20
CA GLU A 16 -12.96 6.07 3.86
C GLU A 16 -11.62 6.71 4.22
N LYS A 17 -11.71 7.97 4.62
CA LYS A 17 -10.53 8.79 4.93
C LYS A 17 -9.68 8.23 6.07
N GLU A 18 -10.32 7.60 7.05
CA GLU A 18 -9.63 7.00 8.19
C GLU A 18 -9.05 5.61 7.90
N ASP A 19 -9.39 5.02 6.77
CA ASP A 19 -8.92 3.68 6.45
C ASP A 19 -7.41 3.65 6.12
N ARG A 20 -6.80 2.49 6.32
CA ARG A 20 -5.34 2.32 6.24
C ARG A 20 -4.97 1.08 5.43
N ILE A 21 -3.76 1.05 4.94
CA ILE A 21 -3.21 -0.03 4.11
C ILE A 21 -3.03 -1.30 4.94
N VAL A 22 -3.48 -2.45 4.40
CA VAL A 22 -3.24 -3.79 4.95
C VAL A 22 -2.47 -4.70 4.00
N GLN A 23 -2.34 -4.32 2.73
CA GLN A 23 -1.47 -5.01 1.78
C GLN A 23 -1.00 -4.00 0.74
N LEU A 24 0.24 -4.15 0.34
CA LEU A 24 0.83 -3.32 -0.72
C LEU A 24 1.69 -4.19 -1.60
N ALA A 25 1.46 -4.10 -2.90
CA ALA A 25 2.29 -4.73 -3.91
C ALA A 25 2.82 -3.66 -4.86
N TYR A 26 4.10 -3.74 -5.22
CA TYR A 26 4.62 -2.87 -6.26
C TYR A 26 5.67 -3.59 -7.10
N LEU A 27 5.82 -3.10 -8.31
CA LEU A 27 6.85 -3.55 -9.24
C LEU A 27 7.69 -2.33 -9.62
N HIS A 28 9.00 -2.45 -9.46
CA HIS A 28 9.96 -1.42 -9.83
C HIS A 28 11.27 -2.08 -10.26
N ASP A 29 11.77 -1.70 -11.42
CA ASP A 29 13.02 -2.23 -11.99
C ASP A 29 13.07 -3.77 -12.02
N GLY A 30 11.92 -4.40 -12.35
CA GLY A 30 11.82 -5.85 -12.41
C GLY A 30 11.76 -6.54 -11.05
N VAL A 31 11.71 -5.79 -9.96
CA VAL A 31 11.61 -6.34 -8.60
C VAL A 31 10.17 -6.21 -8.10
N TRP A 32 9.58 -7.35 -7.73
CA TRP A 32 8.27 -7.40 -7.11
C TRP A 32 8.39 -7.36 -5.60
N VAL A 33 7.54 -6.56 -4.98
CA VAL A 33 7.33 -6.55 -3.53
C VAL A 33 5.85 -6.72 -3.28
N ASP A 34 5.49 -7.60 -2.35
CA ASP A 34 4.10 -7.87 -1.97
C ASP A 34 4.10 -8.24 -0.49
N GLU A 35 3.58 -7.35 0.35
CA GLU A 35 3.58 -7.55 1.79
C GLU A 35 2.25 -7.13 2.41
N MET A 36 1.88 -7.85 3.48
CA MET A 36 0.72 -7.51 4.30
C MET A 36 1.16 -6.77 5.56
N TYR A 37 0.25 -5.95 6.09
CA TYR A 37 0.49 -5.12 7.26
C TYR A 37 -0.65 -5.26 8.25
N LYS A 38 -0.32 -5.03 9.53
CA LYS A 38 -1.33 -5.03 10.58
C LYS A 38 -2.35 -3.92 10.32
N ALA A 39 -3.62 -4.27 10.43
CA ALA A 39 -4.69 -3.29 10.30
C ALA A 39 -4.68 -2.37 11.54
N GLU A 40 -4.55 -1.08 11.31
CA GLU A 40 -4.59 -0.08 12.39
C GLU A 40 -6.03 0.15 12.87
N LEU A 41 -7.00 -0.23 12.04
CA LEU A 41 -8.43 -0.21 12.33
C LEU A 41 -8.98 -1.59 11.97
N PRO A 42 -10.11 -2.01 12.55
CA PRO A 42 -10.76 -3.23 12.08
C PRO A 42 -11.07 -3.16 10.59
N ILE A 43 -10.78 -4.23 9.87
CA ILE A 43 -11.08 -4.30 8.43
C ILE A 43 -12.59 -4.37 8.26
N LYS A 44 -13.14 -3.50 7.43
CA LYS A 44 -14.59 -3.46 7.17
C LYS A 44 -15.02 -4.71 6.41
N ILE A 45 -16.23 -5.17 6.67
CA ILE A 45 -16.78 -6.38 6.05
C ILE A 45 -16.76 -6.26 4.52
N GLU A 46 -17.11 -5.09 4.01
CA GLU A 46 -17.11 -4.83 2.57
C GLU A 46 -15.71 -4.98 1.97
N ALA A 47 -14.70 -4.51 2.69
CA ALA A 47 -13.31 -4.65 2.26
C ALA A 47 -12.88 -6.11 2.29
N MET A 48 -13.21 -6.86 3.35
CA MET A 48 -12.89 -8.29 3.44
C MET A 48 -13.52 -9.08 2.30
N ALA A 49 -14.74 -8.73 1.91
CA ALA A 49 -15.44 -9.40 0.82
C ALA A 49 -14.72 -9.24 -0.52
N VAL A 50 -14.02 -8.12 -0.73
CA VAL A 50 -13.30 -7.84 -1.97
C VAL A 50 -11.86 -8.35 -1.92
N THR A 51 -11.16 -8.10 -0.80
CA THR A 51 -9.73 -8.38 -0.69
C THR A 51 -9.43 -9.78 -0.19
N HIS A 52 -10.37 -10.41 0.51
CA HIS A 52 -10.21 -11.68 1.21
C HIS A 52 -9.16 -11.63 2.33
N ILE A 53 -8.82 -10.44 2.79
CA ILE A 53 -7.89 -10.23 3.92
C ILE A 53 -8.70 -10.02 5.18
N THR A 54 -8.44 -10.83 6.21
CA THR A 54 -9.12 -10.75 7.50
C THR A 54 -8.22 -10.13 8.56
N ASN A 55 -8.81 -9.63 9.64
CA ASN A 55 -8.03 -9.08 10.75
C ASN A 55 -7.05 -10.09 11.32
N LYS A 56 -7.45 -11.36 11.39
CA LYS A 56 -6.60 -12.44 11.91
C LYS A 56 -5.36 -12.66 11.05
N MET A 57 -5.50 -12.57 9.72
CA MET A 57 -4.39 -12.80 8.78
C MET A 57 -3.25 -11.81 8.98
N VAL A 58 -3.55 -10.62 9.48
CA VAL A 58 -2.58 -9.53 9.59
C VAL A 58 -2.26 -9.13 11.03
N GLU A 59 -2.80 -9.84 12.01
CA GLU A 59 -2.67 -9.45 13.44
C GLU A 59 -1.23 -9.46 13.95
N ASP A 60 -0.36 -10.28 13.38
CA ASP A 60 1.05 -10.39 13.78
C ASP A 60 2.00 -9.68 12.81
N LYS A 61 1.46 -8.91 11.86
CA LYS A 61 2.25 -8.15 10.90
C LYS A 61 2.60 -6.77 11.46
N PRO A 62 3.66 -6.13 10.97
CA PRO A 62 3.94 -4.75 11.36
C PRO A 62 2.93 -3.80 10.75
N VAL A 63 2.71 -2.67 11.39
CA VAL A 63 1.94 -1.57 10.84
C VAL A 63 2.69 -0.99 9.64
N PHE A 64 1.98 -0.59 8.58
CA PHE A 64 2.60 -0.12 7.33
C PHE A 64 3.62 1.01 7.57
N VAL A 65 3.26 2.03 8.34
CA VAL A 65 4.14 3.19 8.57
C VAL A 65 5.41 2.84 9.36
N ASN A 66 5.45 1.67 10.01
CA ASN A 66 6.62 1.20 10.71
C ASN A 66 7.41 0.17 9.89
N SER A 67 7.00 -0.09 8.64
CA SER A 67 7.60 -1.12 7.81
C SER A 67 8.79 -0.58 7.03
N LYS A 68 9.68 -1.50 6.65
CA LYS A 68 10.81 -1.19 5.78
C LYS A 68 10.33 -0.69 4.41
N ILE A 69 9.25 -1.28 3.91
CA ILE A 69 8.68 -0.91 2.60
C ILE A 69 8.18 0.53 2.61
N TYR A 70 7.58 0.98 3.70
CA TYR A 70 7.17 2.38 3.83
C TYR A 70 8.36 3.33 3.64
N CYS A 71 9.49 3.03 4.28
CA CYS A 71 10.70 3.84 4.14
C CYS A 71 11.23 3.82 2.71
N GLU A 72 11.25 2.65 2.09
CA GLU A 72 11.72 2.51 0.70
C GLU A 72 10.86 3.29 -0.27
N LEU A 73 9.54 3.21 -0.16
CA LEU A 73 8.61 3.94 -1.02
C LEU A 73 8.73 5.45 -0.79
N LYS A 74 8.90 5.87 0.44
CA LYS A 74 9.06 7.28 0.76
C LYS A 74 10.28 7.87 0.05
N GLU A 75 11.39 7.14 0.06
CA GLU A 75 12.59 7.55 -0.66
C GLU A 75 12.35 7.61 -2.16
N MET A 76 11.68 6.61 -2.73
CA MET A 76 11.36 6.59 -4.14
C MET A 76 10.49 7.77 -4.56
N PHE A 77 9.49 8.12 -3.74
CA PHE A 77 8.57 9.22 -4.04
C PHE A 77 9.17 10.60 -3.85
N GLN A 78 10.24 10.71 -3.09
CA GLN A 78 10.99 11.96 -2.98
C GLN A 78 11.82 12.24 -4.24
N ASN A 79 12.00 11.23 -5.08
CA ASN A 79 12.67 11.37 -6.36
C ASN A 79 11.69 11.97 -7.35
N THR A 80 12.06 13.12 -7.94
CA THR A 80 11.20 13.84 -8.88
C THR A 80 10.92 13.07 -10.17
N ASN A 81 11.67 11.99 -10.44
CA ASN A 81 11.52 11.19 -11.64
C ASN A 81 10.59 9.97 -11.44
N ALA A 82 9.99 9.82 -10.29
CA ALA A 82 9.10 8.70 -10.04
C ALA A 82 7.73 8.93 -10.69
N ILE A 83 7.24 7.92 -11.42
CA ILE A 83 5.91 7.90 -12.01
C ILE A 83 5.18 6.68 -11.46
N VAL A 84 4.08 6.92 -10.75
CA VAL A 84 3.26 5.85 -10.17
C VAL A 84 2.15 5.48 -11.14
N ILE A 85 2.04 4.19 -11.41
CA ILE A 85 0.99 3.61 -12.26
C ILE A 85 0.16 2.66 -11.40
N ALA A 86 -1.12 2.96 -11.23
CA ALA A 86 -2.03 2.16 -10.43
C ALA A 86 -3.42 2.20 -11.05
N HIS A 87 -4.27 1.23 -10.69
CA HIS A 87 -5.65 1.18 -11.18
C HIS A 87 -6.42 2.44 -10.78
N ASN A 88 -6.22 2.91 -9.56
CA ASN A 88 -6.78 4.17 -9.08
C ASN A 88 -5.69 4.95 -8.34
N SER A 89 -4.76 5.55 -9.10
CA SER A 89 -3.58 6.16 -8.51
C SER A 89 -3.87 7.26 -7.49
N PRO A 90 -4.90 8.14 -7.65
CA PRO A 90 -5.21 9.10 -6.60
C PRO A 90 -5.58 8.44 -5.27
N PHE A 91 -6.30 7.33 -5.31
CA PHE A 91 -6.65 6.58 -4.10
C PHE A 91 -5.43 5.94 -3.46
N ASP A 92 -4.64 5.19 -4.26
CA ASP A 92 -3.47 4.47 -3.76
C ASP A 92 -2.40 5.42 -3.21
N VAL A 93 -2.12 6.51 -3.91
CA VAL A 93 -1.16 7.52 -3.43
C VAL A 93 -1.68 8.21 -2.18
N GLY A 94 -2.98 8.52 -2.14
CA GLY A 94 -3.61 9.10 -0.96
C GLY A 94 -3.47 8.21 0.27
N MET A 95 -3.61 6.89 0.09
CA MET A 95 -3.41 5.92 1.18
C MET A 95 -1.98 5.91 1.69
N LEU A 96 -0.99 6.06 0.81
CA LEU A 96 0.41 6.10 1.20
C LEU A 96 0.75 7.31 2.04
N GLU A 97 0.02 8.40 1.88
CA GLU A 97 0.26 9.67 2.58
C GLU A 97 -0.42 9.77 3.94
N ARG A 98 -1.21 8.79 4.32
CA ARG A 98 -1.96 8.81 5.57
C ARG A 98 -1.18 8.40 6.79
#